data_692635f8119bde0a450d34078c067cfe
#
_entry.id   692635f8119bde0a450d34078c067cfe
#
_cell.length_a   1.000
_cell.length_b   1.000
_cell.length_c   1.000
_cell.angle_alpha   90.00
_cell.angle_beta   90.00
_cell.angle_gamma   90.00
#
_symmetry.space_group_name_H-M   'P 1'
#
loop_
_entity.id
_entity.type
_entity.pdbx_description
1 polymer ?
#
loop_
_entity_poly.entity_id
_entity_poly.type
_entity_poly.pdbx_seq_one_letter_code
_entity_poly.pdbx_strand_id
1 'polypeptide(L)'
;MSELLVVSRRLVAVFAADVEGYTRLMGIDEIGTVKGLTERRAILDRFIGDHRGRIANTAGDSVLAEFGSAVEAVQCAVNAQTALAEANANVAPDRRINFRIGVHVGDVIVRAGDLFGEGVNIAARLQTLASPGGVCISGETYNQVRKVLPITFTDLGAQHVKNIQEPIRAYHVGAANEARDAAPAQVAEAENLPPIPDKPSIAVLPFQNISGDSEQQYFADGMAEDITTALSRFKSLFVIARNSSFSYRGKAIDIKRVGRELGVRYVLEGSVRKAGRRLRIAVQLIDAVSGAHIWADRFDGALEDVFEFQDEVTEKVVGAIAPRVERAEIVRAWRRPPRNTDAYDCYLRGLTCLSPMTVDGLEQALGLFTKATALDPDYASAYGMAMHCHAHRFDLLLAEETDLEHRRNEISRLWQMVARVGQDDGVALGEAAWAVAYLLHDLSSARQLIDRALELNPNLASAWANSGWINIWQGYPDLAIEHLGRAERLDPGSLRLTNFAAMAHARFFLNEYEQALGLAERMLRQSPDAHVCLRIGAASAAFAGHIDTAHGLAARLQIVDPAFRVSRLGEYLGPYQKSAFVEKYAEGLRLAGLPE
;
A
#
# COMPACT_ATOMS: atom_id res chain seq x y z
N MET A 1 -43.06 -35.70 -1.93
CA MET A 1 -43.70 -34.41 -2.22
C MET A 1 -42.80 -33.36 -1.58
N SER A 2 -42.01 -32.65 -2.37
CA SER A 2 -41.17 -31.55 -1.86
C SER A 2 -42.07 -30.33 -1.62
N GLU A 3 -42.14 -29.89 -0.36
CA GLU A 3 -42.74 -28.64 0.00
C GLU A 3 -42.01 -27.52 -0.76
N LEU A 4 -42.69 -26.90 -1.71
CA LEU A 4 -42.30 -25.63 -2.33
C LEU A 4 -42.26 -24.60 -1.22
N LEU A 5 -41.07 -24.26 -0.74
CA LEU A 5 -40.82 -23.13 0.18
C LEU A 5 -41.33 -21.85 -0.47
N VAL A 6 -42.46 -21.35 -0.01
CA VAL A 6 -43.02 -20.05 -0.44
C VAL A 6 -42.09 -18.96 0.11
N VAL A 7 -41.23 -18.46 -0.74
CA VAL A 7 -40.38 -17.29 -0.46
C VAL A 7 -41.19 -16.04 -0.78
N SER A 8 -41.64 -15.28 0.24
CA SER A 8 -42.33 -14.00 0.02
C SER A 8 -41.33 -12.85 0.10
N ARG A 9 -41.29 -12.00 -0.93
CA ARG A 9 -40.59 -10.72 -0.90
C ARG A 9 -41.56 -9.60 -0.47
N ARG A 10 -41.04 -8.70 0.37
CA ARG A 10 -41.81 -7.54 0.83
C ARG A 10 -40.93 -6.30 0.93
N LEU A 11 -41.43 -5.15 0.57
CA LEU A 11 -40.82 -3.86 0.83
C LEU A 11 -41.20 -3.42 2.24
N VAL A 12 -40.19 -3.28 3.12
CA VAL A 12 -40.39 -2.90 4.54
C VAL A 12 -39.33 -1.92 4.99
N ALA A 13 -39.57 -1.23 6.09
CA ALA A 13 -38.51 -0.54 6.81
C ALA A 13 -37.83 -1.53 7.77
N VAL A 14 -36.58 -1.84 7.51
CA VAL A 14 -35.73 -2.70 8.33
C VAL A 14 -35.06 -1.85 9.40
N PHE A 15 -35.18 -2.27 10.64
CA PHE A 15 -34.59 -1.66 11.82
C PHE A 15 -33.57 -2.65 12.40
N ALA A 16 -32.31 -2.23 12.47
CA ALA A 16 -31.22 -3.00 13.06
C ALA A 16 -30.65 -2.22 14.26
N ALA A 17 -30.53 -2.86 15.41
CA ALA A 17 -29.90 -2.28 16.59
C ALA A 17 -28.87 -3.23 17.19
N ASP A 18 -27.85 -2.67 17.84
CA ASP A 18 -26.74 -3.40 18.45
C ASP A 18 -26.13 -2.56 19.58
N VAL A 19 -25.56 -3.20 20.61
CA VAL A 19 -24.92 -2.50 21.72
C VAL A 19 -23.47 -2.14 21.37
N GLU A 20 -23.12 -0.88 21.51
CA GLU A 20 -21.76 -0.42 21.34
C GLU A 20 -20.83 -1.03 22.40
N GLY A 21 -19.75 -1.72 21.95
CA GLY A 21 -18.74 -2.27 22.83
C GLY A 21 -19.22 -3.37 23.77
N TYR A 22 -20.24 -4.16 23.41
CA TYR A 22 -20.81 -5.23 24.25
C TYR A 22 -19.76 -6.19 24.81
N THR A 23 -18.82 -6.67 23.98
CA THR A 23 -17.72 -7.56 24.41
C THR A 23 -16.85 -6.91 25.49
N ARG A 24 -16.59 -5.59 25.42
CA ARG A 24 -15.85 -4.85 26.46
C ARG A 24 -16.63 -4.79 27.76
N LEU A 25 -17.93 -4.52 27.70
CA LEU A 25 -18.80 -4.48 28.88
C LEU A 25 -18.85 -5.85 29.58
N MET A 26 -18.98 -6.93 28.81
CA MET A 26 -18.91 -8.31 29.33
C MET A 26 -17.59 -8.63 30.00
N GLY A 27 -16.47 -8.11 29.48
CA GLY A 27 -15.14 -8.29 30.08
C GLY A 27 -14.92 -7.50 31.38
N ILE A 28 -15.70 -6.45 31.61
CA ILE A 28 -15.62 -5.65 32.87
C ILE A 28 -16.50 -6.26 33.96
N ASP A 29 -17.76 -6.57 33.64
CA ASP A 29 -18.77 -7.10 34.55
C ASP A 29 -19.83 -7.92 33.79
N GLU A 30 -19.62 -9.21 33.68
CA GLU A 30 -20.48 -10.10 32.90
C GLU A 30 -21.92 -10.10 33.43
N ILE A 31 -22.09 -10.29 34.75
CA ILE A 31 -23.43 -10.39 35.38
C ILE A 31 -24.17 -9.05 35.29
N GLY A 32 -23.48 -7.96 35.63
CA GLY A 32 -24.06 -6.62 35.54
C GLY A 32 -24.40 -6.21 34.12
N THR A 33 -23.59 -6.61 33.13
CA THR A 33 -23.84 -6.32 31.71
C THR A 33 -25.05 -7.10 31.18
N VAL A 34 -25.20 -8.39 31.50
CA VAL A 34 -26.37 -9.18 31.10
C VAL A 34 -27.65 -8.63 31.71
N LYS A 35 -27.61 -8.28 33.01
CA LYS A 35 -28.77 -7.67 33.67
C LYS A 35 -29.12 -6.32 33.03
N GLY A 36 -28.13 -5.44 32.84
CA GLY A 36 -28.31 -4.15 32.19
C GLY A 36 -28.83 -4.26 30.75
N LEU A 37 -28.32 -5.24 29.98
CA LEU A 37 -28.84 -5.51 28.64
C LEU A 37 -30.30 -5.93 28.66
N THR A 38 -30.69 -6.81 29.57
CA THR A 38 -32.09 -7.26 29.71
C THR A 38 -33.04 -6.08 30.00
N GLU A 39 -32.65 -5.17 30.89
CA GLU A 39 -33.46 -4.00 31.20
C GLU A 39 -33.59 -3.02 30.03
N ARG A 40 -32.48 -2.72 29.31
CA ARG A 40 -32.48 -1.80 28.15
C ARG A 40 -33.17 -2.45 26.94
N ARG A 41 -33.03 -3.77 26.80
CA ARG A 41 -33.73 -4.52 25.77
C ARG A 41 -35.24 -4.46 25.94
N ALA A 42 -35.74 -4.58 27.17
CA ALA A 42 -37.19 -4.44 27.43
C ALA A 42 -37.74 -3.05 27.03
N ILE A 43 -36.93 -2.00 27.17
CA ILE A 43 -37.29 -0.66 26.70
C ILE A 43 -37.40 -0.69 25.17
N LEU A 44 -36.38 -1.20 24.46
CA LEU A 44 -36.38 -1.23 23.01
C LEU A 44 -37.53 -2.06 22.44
N ASP A 45 -37.76 -3.24 22.98
CA ASP A 45 -38.85 -4.16 22.58
C ASP A 45 -40.24 -3.52 22.73
N ARG A 46 -40.47 -2.78 23.83
CA ARG A 46 -41.70 -2.02 24.05
C ARG A 46 -41.88 -0.95 22.97
N PHE A 47 -40.87 -0.13 22.67
CA PHE A 47 -41.01 0.90 21.64
C PHE A 47 -41.21 0.31 20.25
N ILE A 48 -40.59 -0.82 19.93
CA ILE A 48 -40.84 -1.53 18.67
C ILE A 48 -42.33 -1.95 18.58
N GLY A 49 -42.89 -2.51 19.64
CA GLY A 49 -44.29 -2.90 19.70
C GLY A 49 -45.24 -1.70 19.63
N ASP A 50 -45.00 -0.63 20.38
CA ASP A 50 -45.80 0.58 20.43
C ASP A 50 -45.89 1.28 19.06
N HIS A 51 -44.85 1.17 18.23
CA HIS A 51 -44.78 1.69 16.86
C HIS A 51 -45.15 0.64 15.78
N ARG A 52 -45.84 -0.42 16.14
CA ARG A 52 -46.33 -1.47 15.24
C ARG A 52 -45.19 -2.21 14.49
N GLY A 53 -44.00 -2.25 15.07
CA GLY A 53 -42.88 -3.04 14.57
C GLY A 53 -43.01 -4.49 15.02
N ARG A 54 -42.42 -5.38 14.23
CA ARG A 54 -42.30 -6.80 14.55
C ARG A 54 -40.81 -7.16 14.67
N ILE A 55 -40.44 -7.69 15.82
CA ILE A 55 -39.11 -8.25 16.01
C ILE A 55 -39.01 -9.53 15.19
N ALA A 56 -38.07 -9.59 14.28
CA ALA A 56 -37.83 -10.72 13.39
C ALA A 56 -36.77 -11.66 13.95
N ASN A 57 -35.69 -11.09 14.49
CA ASN A 57 -34.58 -11.90 15.03
C ASN A 57 -33.86 -11.16 16.17
N THR A 58 -33.24 -11.95 17.05
CA THR A 58 -32.39 -11.47 18.14
C THR A 58 -31.20 -12.40 18.31
N ALA A 59 -29.99 -11.86 18.27
CA ALA A 59 -28.76 -12.62 18.48
C ALA A 59 -27.84 -11.87 19.44
N GLY A 60 -27.73 -12.38 20.68
CA GLY A 60 -26.94 -11.74 21.73
C GLY A 60 -27.50 -10.34 22.06
N ASP A 61 -26.71 -9.31 21.80
CA ASP A 61 -27.04 -7.90 22.00
C ASP A 61 -27.74 -7.23 20.81
N SER A 62 -27.87 -7.95 19.66
CA SER A 62 -28.48 -7.39 18.44
C SER A 62 -29.98 -7.61 18.38
N VAL A 63 -30.67 -6.67 17.71
CA VAL A 63 -32.10 -6.70 17.41
C VAL A 63 -32.32 -6.41 15.94
N LEU A 64 -33.09 -7.25 15.28
CA LEU A 64 -33.60 -7.02 13.93
C LEU A 64 -35.14 -6.96 13.97
N ALA A 65 -35.71 -5.85 13.50
CA ALA A 65 -37.14 -5.67 13.42
C ALA A 65 -37.56 -5.11 12.06
N GLU A 66 -38.84 -5.33 11.70
CA GLU A 66 -39.46 -4.76 10.52
C GLU A 66 -40.64 -3.86 10.88
N PHE A 67 -40.83 -2.83 10.07
CA PHE A 67 -41.98 -1.92 10.17
C PHE A 67 -42.65 -1.76 8.78
N GLY A 68 -43.95 -1.65 8.77
CA GLY A 68 -44.70 -1.33 7.54
C GLY A 68 -44.54 0.11 7.07
N SER A 69 -43.93 0.99 7.87
CA SER A 69 -43.73 2.40 7.59
C SER A 69 -42.36 2.89 8.02
N ALA A 70 -41.66 3.60 7.14
CA ALA A 70 -40.39 4.27 7.46
C ALA A 70 -40.55 5.31 8.58
N VAL A 71 -41.68 6.01 8.61
CA VAL A 71 -42.00 7.03 9.63
C VAL A 71 -42.10 6.39 11.01
N GLU A 72 -42.82 5.28 11.13
CA GLU A 72 -42.96 4.50 12.37
C GLU A 72 -41.60 3.96 12.84
N ALA A 73 -40.78 3.42 11.92
CA ALA A 73 -39.46 2.89 12.23
C ALA A 73 -38.47 3.95 12.76
N VAL A 74 -38.42 5.13 12.12
CA VAL A 74 -37.55 6.23 12.53
C VAL A 74 -38.02 6.87 13.81
N GLN A 75 -39.36 7.07 13.98
CA GLN A 75 -39.95 7.60 15.22
C GLN A 75 -39.68 6.64 16.40
N CYS A 76 -39.83 5.33 16.18
CA CYS A 76 -39.49 4.29 17.15
C CYS A 76 -38.01 4.42 17.58
N ALA A 77 -37.09 4.53 16.59
CA ALA A 77 -35.67 4.64 16.85
C ALA A 77 -35.33 5.86 17.73
N VAL A 78 -35.88 7.03 17.40
CA VAL A 78 -35.66 8.28 18.17
C VAL A 78 -36.23 8.19 19.58
N ASN A 79 -37.46 7.72 19.71
CA ASN A 79 -38.10 7.61 21.03
C ASN A 79 -37.43 6.58 21.91
N ALA A 80 -37.01 5.44 21.35
CA ALA A 80 -36.24 4.42 22.07
C ALA A 80 -34.91 4.95 22.55
N GLN A 81 -34.16 5.69 21.71
CA GLN A 81 -32.86 6.26 22.11
C GLN A 81 -33.02 7.30 23.23
N THR A 82 -34.05 8.11 23.22
CA THR A 82 -34.37 9.05 24.31
C THR A 82 -34.61 8.31 25.63
N ALA A 83 -35.45 7.28 25.62
CA ALA A 83 -35.73 6.48 26.83
C ALA A 83 -34.50 5.68 27.32
N LEU A 84 -33.67 5.19 26.40
CA LEU A 84 -32.43 4.51 26.72
C LEU A 84 -31.40 5.47 27.35
N ALA A 85 -31.32 6.71 26.88
CA ALA A 85 -30.47 7.75 27.46
C ALA A 85 -30.90 8.10 28.91
N GLU A 86 -32.21 8.23 29.14
CA GLU A 86 -32.76 8.41 30.51
C GLU A 86 -32.42 7.24 31.42
N ALA A 87 -32.55 5.98 30.91
CA ALA A 87 -32.20 4.80 31.70
C ALA A 87 -30.70 4.69 32.01
N ASN A 88 -29.84 5.32 31.20
CA ASN A 88 -28.39 5.39 31.40
C ASN A 88 -27.94 6.60 32.24
N ALA A 89 -28.83 7.56 32.57
CA ALA A 89 -28.46 8.83 33.23
C ALA A 89 -27.68 8.62 34.53
N ASN A 90 -28.08 7.63 35.32
CA ASN A 90 -27.47 7.31 36.63
C ASN A 90 -26.46 6.15 36.58
N VAL A 91 -26.06 5.71 35.39
CA VAL A 91 -25.07 4.64 35.21
C VAL A 91 -23.72 5.25 34.87
N ALA A 92 -22.66 4.73 35.53
CA ALA A 92 -21.28 5.16 35.25
C ALA A 92 -20.94 5.04 33.76
N PRO A 93 -20.24 6.01 33.15
CA PRO A 93 -20.02 6.08 31.69
C PRO A 93 -19.42 4.80 31.07
N ASP A 94 -18.52 4.14 31.81
CA ASP A 94 -17.85 2.90 31.41
C ASP A 94 -18.73 1.65 31.44
N ARG A 95 -19.92 1.75 32.09
CA ARG A 95 -20.93 0.66 32.22
C ARG A 95 -22.23 0.93 31.50
N ARG A 96 -22.37 2.06 30.79
CA ARG A 96 -23.56 2.40 30.03
C ARG A 96 -23.75 1.44 28.87
N ILE A 97 -25.00 1.02 28.64
CA ILE A 97 -25.39 0.21 27.49
C ILE A 97 -26.05 1.12 26.46
N ASN A 98 -25.28 1.49 25.45
CA ASN A 98 -25.71 2.39 24.38
C ASN A 98 -26.00 1.57 23.14
N PHE A 99 -27.23 1.60 22.65
CA PHE A 99 -27.58 1.02 21.36
C PHE A 99 -27.20 1.96 20.21
N ARG A 100 -26.79 1.39 19.09
CA ARG A 100 -26.69 2.06 17.78
C ARG A 100 -27.83 1.54 16.93
N ILE A 101 -28.53 2.40 16.22
CA ILE A 101 -29.71 2.00 15.44
C ILE A 101 -29.53 2.41 13.97
N GLY A 102 -29.76 1.46 13.05
CA GLY A 102 -29.78 1.67 11.61
C GLY A 102 -31.17 1.41 11.04
N VAL A 103 -31.70 2.30 10.17
CA VAL A 103 -33.00 2.11 9.51
C VAL A 103 -32.86 2.25 7.99
N HIS A 104 -33.34 1.25 7.26
CA HIS A 104 -33.35 1.22 5.80
C HIS A 104 -34.69 0.72 5.24
N VAL A 105 -35.20 1.36 4.18
CA VAL A 105 -36.36 0.88 3.43
C VAL A 105 -35.85 0.13 2.20
N GLY A 106 -36.17 -1.16 2.15
CA GLY A 106 -35.77 -2.01 1.04
C GLY A 106 -36.48 -3.35 0.99
N ASP A 107 -36.25 -4.08 -0.08
CA ASP A 107 -36.79 -5.42 -0.27
C ASP A 107 -36.15 -6.42 0.67
N VAL A 108 -36.98 -7.22 1.34
CA VAL A 108 -36.55 -8.32 2.19
C VAL A 108 -37.25 -9.63 1.78
N ILE A 109 -36.55 -10.72 2.04
CA ILE A 109 -37.08 -12.07 1.94
C ILE A 109 -37.48 -12.53 3.34
N VAL A 110 -38.75 -12.95 3.49
CA VAL A 110 -39.22 -13.49 4.75
C VAL A 110 -39.27 -15.01 4.67
N ARG A 111 -38.62 -15.66 5.62
CA ARG A 111 -38.58 -17.12 5.76
C ARG A 111 -38.65 -17.51 7.23
N ALA A 112 -39.65 -18.34 7.58
CA ALA A 112 -39.89 -18.78 8.96
C ALA A 112 -39.95 -17.64 9.99
N GLY A 113 -40.45 -16.47 9.59
CA GLY A 113 -40.54 -15.28 10.45
C GLY A 113 -39.30 -14.42 10.52
N ASP A 114 -38.15 -14.88 10.00
CA ASP A 114 -36.91 -14.13 9.94
C ASP A 114 -36.76 -13.35 8.63
N LEU A 115 -35.89 -12.33 8.63
CA LEU A 115 -35.62 -11.42 7.51
C LEU A 115 -34.27 -11.67 6.89
N PHE A 116 -34.24 -11.76 5.55
CA PHE A 116 -33.01 -11.94 4.78
C PHE A 116 -32.99 -10.97 3.58
N GLY A 117 -31.81 -10.73 3.03
CA GLY A 117 -31.60 -9.96 1.81
C GLY A 117 -30.77 -8.71 2.01
N GLU A 118 -30.62 -7.97 0.91
CA GLU A 118 -29.77 -6.79 0.85
C GLU A 118 -30.24 -5.68 1.80
N GLY A 119 -31.57 -5.48 1.92
CA GLY A 119 -32.14 -4.49 2.83
C GLY A 119 -31.76 -4.71 4.30
N VAL A 120 -31.64 -5.98 4.74
CA VAL A 120 -31.17 -6.33 6.10
C VAL A 120 -29.69 -5.96 6.26
N ASN A 121 -28.87 -6.29 5.26
CA ASN A 121 -27.45 -5.97 5.27
C ASN A 121 -27.21 -4.46 5.32
N ILE A 122 -27.98 -3.68 4.56
CA ILE A 122 -27.90 -2.21 4.56
C ILE A 122 -28.24 -1.65 5.95
N ALA A 123 -29.37 -2.08 6.55
CA ALA A 123 -29.76 -1.62 7.89
C ALA A 123 -28.69 -1.93 8.94
N ALA A 124 -28.11 -3.14 8.93
CA ALA A 124 -27.02 -3.53 9.82
C ALA A 124 -25.74 -2.70 9.59
N ARG A 125 -25.45 -2.25 8.36
CA ARG A 125 -24.32 -1.36 8.09
C ARG A 125 -24.57 0.08 8.52
N LEU A 126 -25.79 0.59 8.33
CA LEU A 126 -26.19 1.91 8.83
C LEU A 126 -26.12 1.96 10.36
N GLN A 127 -26.48 0.88 11.03
CA GLN A 127 -26.35 0.75 12.48
C GLN A 127 -24.88 0.91 12.92
N THR A 128 -23.92 0.35 12.18
CA THR A 128 -22.48 0.53 12.50
C THR A 128 -21.98 1.97 12.23
N LEU A 129 -22.65 2.75 11.40
CA LEU A 129 -22.35 4.16 11.14
C LEU A 129 -22.95 5.09 12.19
N ALA A 130 -23.94 4.63 12.96
CA ALA A 130 -24.53 5.42 14.03
C ALA A 130 -23.56 5.58 15.19
N SER A 131 -23.52 6.78 15.79
CA SER A 131 -22.84 7.02 17.06
C SER A 131 -23.50 6.25 18.21
N PRO A 132 -22.80 5.95 19.32
CA PRO A 132 -23.39 5.37 20.51
C PRO A 132 -24.59 6.18 20.99
N GLY A 133 -25.77 5.55 21.15
CA GLY A 133 -27.01 6.26 21.45
C GLY A 133 -27.67 6.97 20.25
N GLY A 134 -27.10 6.83 19.04
CA GLY A 134 -27.55 7.52 17.84
C GLY A 134 -28.37 6.65 16.87
N VAL A 135 -28.91 7.30 15.84
CA VAL A 135 -29.69 6.68 14.75
C VAL A 135 -29.11 7.11 13.40
N CYS A 136 -28.90 6.15 12.49
CA CYS A 136 -28.47 6.39 11.12
C CYS A 136 -29.49 5.80 10.13
N ILE A 137 -29.84 6.55 9.09
CA ILE A 137 -30.83 6.12 8.10
C ILE A 137 -30.27 6.22 6.67
N SER A 138 -30.79 5.39 5.75
CA SER A 138 -30.44 5.49 4.32
C SER A 138 -31.09 6.67 3.62
N GLY A 139 -30.60 7.02 2.43
CA GLY A 139 -31.19 8.04 1.55
C GLY A 139 -32.64 7.73 1.17
N GLU A 140 -32.97 6.46 0.94
CA GLU A 140 -34.32 5.98 0.67
C GLU A 140 -35.24 6.27 1.85
N THR A 141 -34.82 5.93 3.06
CA THR A 141 -35.54 6.21 4.31
C THR A 141 -35.67 7.72 4.53
N TYR A 142 -34.59 8.48 4.36
CA TYR A 142 -34.59 9.94 4.50
C TYR A 142 -35.64 10.61 3.58
N ASN A 143 -35.73 10.19 2.32
CA ASN A 143 -36.68 10.74 1.37
C ASN A 143 -38.14 10.56 1.80
N GLN A 144 -38.47 9.47 2.52
CA GLN A 144 -39.79 9.19 3.02
C GLN A 144 -40.14 9.97 4.31
N VAL A 145 -39.14 10.23 5.18
CA VAL A 145 -39.42 10.78 6.52
C VAL A 145 -39.15 12.27 6.66
N ARG A 146 -38.32 12.89 5.83
CA ARG A 146 -37.86 14.29 5.98
C ARG A 146 -38.95 15.36 5.98
N LYS A 147 -40.08 15.08 5.35
CA LYS A 147 -41.22 16.02 5.28
C LYS A 147 -42.30 15.76 6.33
N VAL A 148 -42.21 14.63 7.04
CA VAL A 148 -43.22 14.15 7.97
C VAL A 148 -42.77 14.28 9.41
N LEU A 149 -41.49 13.97 9.69
CA LEU A 149 -40.95 14.02 11.04
C LEU A 149 -40.25 15.37 11.31
N PRO A 150 -40.61 16.06 12.42
CA PRO A 150 -40.01 17.34 12.82
C PRO A 150 -38.66 17.10 13.55
N ILE A 151 -37.73 16.39 12.91
CA ILE A 151 -36.41 16.05 13.43
C ILE A 151 -35.33 16.55 12.46
N THR A 152 -34.13 16.77 12.96
CA THR A 152 -32.99 17.20 12.15
C THR A 152 -32.27 16.00 11.54
N PHE A 153 -31.76 16.19 10.32
CA PHE A 153 -30.98 15.19 9.62
C PHE A 153 -29.65 15.79 9.17
N THR A 154 -28.53 15.12 9.51
CA THR A 154 -27.19 15.51 9.05
C THR A 154 -26.76 14.56 7.97
N ASP A 155 -26.45 15.06 6.77
CA ASP A 155 -26.01 14.27 5.63
C ASP A 155 -24.57 13.78 5.85
N LEU A 156 -24.37 12.48 5.89
CA LEU A 156 -23.07 11.84 6.01
C LEU A 156 -22.42 11.57 4.63
N GLY A 157 -23.11 11.94 3.54
CA GLY A 157 -22.66 11.67 2.17
C GLY A 157 -22.83 10.21 1.75
N ALA A 158 -22.23 9.88 0.61
CA ALA A 158 -22.22 8.52 0.07
C ALA A 158 -21.21 7.64 0.86
N GLN A 159 -21.70 6.59 1.51
CA GLN A 159 -20.93 5.68 2.33
C GLN A 159 -20.68 4.36 1.59
N HIS A 160 -19.41 3.99 1.43
CA HIS A 160 -19.04 2.66 0.94
C HIS A 160 -19.12 1.66 2.10
N VAL A 161 -20.06 0.74 2.04
CA VAL A 161 -20.27 -0.26 3.09
C VAL A 161 -19.89 -1.65 2.59
N LYS A 162 -19.31 -2.46 3.48
CA LYS A 162 -18.77 -3.79 3.14
C LYS A 162 -19.84 -4.68 2.51
N ASN A 163 -19.53 -5.33 1.37
CA ASN A 163 -20.37 -6.25 0.60
C ASN A 163 -21.61 -5.62 -0.08
N ILE A 164 -21.62 -4.31 -0.29
CA ILE A 164 -22.63 -3.62 -1.10
C ILE A 164 -21.91 -2.89 -2.22
N GLN A 165 -22.32 -3.16 -3.48
CA GLN A 165 -21.60 -2.67 -4.66
C GLN A 165 -21.75 -1.16 -4.87
N GLU A 166 -22.90 -0.60 -4.58
CA GLU A 166 -23.18 0.83 -4.74
C GLU A 166 -23.06 1.58 -3.42
N PRO A 167 -22.47 2.80 -3.42
CA PRO A 167 -22.41 3.64 -2.22
C PRO A 167 -23.81 4.02 -1.73
N ILE A 168 -24.06 3.87 -0.43
CA ILE A 168 -25.34 4.23 0.20
C ILE A 168 -25.23 5.63 0.78
N ARG A 169 -26.10 6.54 0.36
CA ARG A 169 -26.22 7.83 1.03
C ARG A 169 -26.84 7.65 2.41
N ALA A 170 -26.15 8.12 3.44
CA ALA A 170 -26.55 7.95 4.83
C ALA A 170 -26.80 9.29 5.52
N TYR A 171 -27.69 9.29 6.50
CA TYR A 171 -28.06 10.47 7.29
C TYR A 171 -28.09 10.12 8.78
N HIS A 172 -27.44 10.95 9.60
CA HIS A 172 -27.62 10.88 11.04
C HIS A 172 -28.91 11.60 11.45
N VAL A 173 -29.64 11.02 12.39
CA VAL A 173 -30.90 11.56 12.93
C VAL A 173 -30.64 12.19 14.29
N GLY A 174 -30.85 13.51 14.44
CA GLY A 174 -30.72 14.25 15.70
C GLY A 174 -32.05 14.74 16.25
N ALA A 175 -32.20 14.89 17.57
CA ALA A 175 -33.29 15.60 18.17
C ALA A 175 -33.11 17.12 17.99
N ALA A 176 -34.19 17.88 17.75
CA ALA A 176 -34.15 19.32 17.46
C ALA A 176 -33.47 20.22 18.51
N ASN A 177 -33.12 19.68 19.69
CA ASN A 177 -32.46 20.39 20.79
C ASN A 177 -30.97 20.07 20.97
N GLU A 178 -30.40 19.07 20.30
CA GLU A 178 -29.00 18.68 20.52
C GLU A 178 -27.99 19.36 19.58
N ALA A 179 -28.47 20.14 18.62
CA ALA A 179 -27.61 20.88 17.69
C ALA A 179 -26.86 22.08 18.33
N ARG A 180 -27.07 22.37 19.60
CA ARG A 180 -26.38 23.46 20.32
C ARG A 180 -25.38 23.04 21.41
N ASP A 181 -25.43 21.79 21.89
CA ASP A 181 -24.53 21.33 22.97
C ASP A 181 -23.62 20.15 22.59
N ALA A 182 -23.68 19.66 21.35
CA ALA A 182 -22.82 18.55 20.86
C ALA A 182 -21.54 19.02 20.15
N ALA A 183 -21.17 20.27 20.29
CA ALA A 183 -19.84 20.76 19.96
C ALA A 183 -19.32 21.46 21.22
N PRO A 184 -18.58 20.79 22.10
CA PRO A 184 -17.12 20.77 22.10
C PRO A 184 -16.42 19.55 22.75
N ALA A 185 -17.10 18.47 23.11
CA ALA A 185 -16.40 17.38 23.82
C ALA A 185 -15.53 16.47 22.93
N GLN A 186 -15.79 16.42 21.60
CA GLN A 186 -14.92 15.66 20.68
C GLN A 186 -13.78 16.49 20.08
N VAL A 187 -13.83 17.81 20.16
CA VAL A 187 -12.73 18.68 19.72
C VAL A 187 -11.59 18.67 20.73
N ALA A 188 -11.86 18.42 22.03
CA ALA A 188 -10.82 18.38 23.06
C ALA A 188 -10.00 17.08 23.07
N GLU A 189 -10.54 15.94 22.59
CA GLU A 189 -9.73 14.72 22.37
C GLU A 189 -9.05 14.71 21.00
N ALA A 190 -9.61 15.40 20.00
CA ALA A 190 -8.96 15.56 18.70
C ALA A 190 -7.74 16.50 18.74
N GLU A 191 -7.68 17.42 19.70
CA GLU A 191 -6.53 18.32 19.87
C GLU A 191 -5.28 17.65 20.46
N ASN A 192 -5.38 16.41 20.96
CA ASN A 192 -4.25 15.63 21.50
C ASN A 192 -3.88 14.38 20.67
N LEU A 193 -4.55 14.10 19.56
CA LEU A 193 -4.13 13.01 18.69
C LEU A 193 -2.96 13.47 17.81
N PRO A 194 -1.89 12.66 17.69
CA PRO A 194 -0.76 13.04 16.86
C PRO A 194 -1.24 13.24 15.42
N PRO A 195 -0.86 14.35 14.76
CA PRO A 195 -1.21 14.54 13.35
C PRO A 195 -0.58 13.42 12.52
N ILE A 196 -1.31 12.97 11.50
CA ILE A 196 -0.74 12.03 10.52
C ILE A 196 0.37 12.77 9.78
N PRO A 197 1.63 12.28 9.82
CA PRO A 197 2.74 12.91 9.13
C PRO A 197 2.47 13.06 7.63
N ASP A 198 3.08 14.07 6.99
CA ASP A 198 3.01 14.24 5.54
C ASP A 198 3.68 13.07 4.82
N LYS A 199 4.76 12.52 5.37
CA LYS A 199 5.35 11.25 4.92
C LYS A 199 4.43 10.07 5.23
N PRO A 200 4.45 9.01 4.39
CA PRO A 200 3.71 7.80 4.70
C PRO A 200 4.13 7.25 6.06
N SER A 201 3.16 6.98 6.90
CA SER A 201 3.37 6.54 8.27
C SER A 201 2.78 5.16 8.49
N ILE A 202 3.54 4.27 9.12
CA ILE A 202 3.18 2.87 9.33
C ILE A 202 3.42 2.43 10.78
N ALA A 203 2.49 1.63 11.30
CA ALA A 203 2.65 0.89 12.55
C ALA A 203 2.62 -0.60 12.27
N VAL A 204 3.56 -1.35 12.84
CA VAL A 204 3.56 -2.81 12.84
C VAL A 204 2.99 -3.27 14.17
N LEU A 205 1.83 -3.92 14.14
CA LEU A 205 1.19 -4.42 15.36
C LEU A 205 1.82 -5.75 15.79
N PRO A 206 1.75 -6.10 17.09
CA PRO A 206 2.17 -7.40 17.57
C PRO A 206 1.42 -8.50 16.82
N PHE A 207 2.15 -9.50 16.29
CA PHE A 207 1.50 -10.60 15.60
C PHE A 207 0.75 -11.50 16.57
N GLN A 208 -0.42 -11.93 16.16
CA GLN A 208 -1.27 -12.80 16.98
C GLN A 208 -0.75 -14.23 16.95
N ASN A 209 -0.47 -14.80 18.09
CA ASN A 209 -0.20 -16.23 18.21
C ASN A 209 -1.51 -17.01 18.29
N ILE A 210 -1.85 -17.72 17.20
CA ILE A 210 -3.08 -18.54 17.10
C ILE A 210 -2.82 -20.01 17.46
N SER A 211 -1.60 -20.37 17.87
CA SER A 211 -1.22 -21.76 18.13
C SER A 211 -1.62 -22.27 19.51
N GLY A 212 -1.94 -21.40 20.46
CA GLY A 212 -2.13 -21.76 21.87
C GLY A 212 -0.84 -22.14 22.64
N ASP A 213 0.31 -22.12 21.98
CA ASP A 213 1.63 -22.40 22.55
C ASP A 213 2.32 -21.09 22.95
N SER A 214 2.53 -20.86 24.24
CA SER A 214 3.13 -19.62 24.77
C SER A 214 4.56 -19.37 24.26
N GLU A 215 5.32 -20.42 23.94
CA GLU A 215 6.66 -20.27 23.37
C GLU A 215 6.65 -19.61 21.98
N GLN A 216 5.56 -19.74 21.24
CA GLN A 216 5.41 -19.07 19.94
C GLN A 216 5.09 -17.58 20.04
N GLN A 217 4.74 -17.06 21.22
CA GLN A 217 4.53 -15.62 21.42
C GLN A 217 5.84 -14.85 21.25
N TYR A 218 6.96 -15.41 21.75
CA TYR A 218 8.28 -14.79 21.56
C TYR A 218 8.64 -14.66 20.07
N PHE A 219 8.37 -15.72 19.28
CA PHE A 219 8.58 -15.69 17.84
C PHE A 219 7.69 -14.67 17.13
N ALA A 220 6.40 -14.61 17.47
CA ALA A 220 5.45 -13.64 16.91
C ALA A 220 5.87 -12.19 17.21
N ASP A 221 6.38 -11.94 18.40
CA ASP A 221 6.88 -10.64 18.82
C ASP A 221 8.18 -10.27 18.09
N GLY A 222 9.11 -11.21 17.95
CA GLY A 222 10.36 -11.03 17.21
C GLY A 222 10.11 -10.66 15.75
N MET A 223 9.19 -11.36 15.07
CA MET A 223 8.78 -11.04 13.70
C MET A 223 8.32 -9.58 13.56
N ALA A 224 7.44 -9.11 14.45
CA ALA A 224 6.95 -7.74 14.39
C ALA A 224 8.06 -6.71 14.67
N GLU A 225 9.02 -7.05 15.53
CA GLU A 225 10.19 -6.21 15.85
C GLU A 225 11.14 -6.11 14.66
N ASP A 226 11.49 -7.24 14.01
CA ASP A 226 12.39 -7.28 12.87
C ASP A 226 11.81 -6.52 11.67
N ILE A 227 10.52 -6.72 11.39
CA ILE A 227 9.82 -5.97 10.35
C ILE A 227 9.81 -4.47 10.66
N THR A 228 9.54 -4.08 11.92
CA THR A 228 9.60 -2.68 12.35
C THR A 228 10.99 -2.08 12.12
N THR A 229 12.03 -2.81 12.52
CA THR A 229 13.43 -2.41 12.36
C THR A 229 13.81 -2.27 10.89
N ALA A 230 13.42 -3.25 10.06
CA ALA A 230 13.73 -3.23 8.63
C ALA A 230 12.98 -2.11 7.88
N LEU A 231 11.71 -1.84 8.22
CA LEU A 231 10.95 -0.73 7.65
C LEU A 231 11.50 0.64 8.08
N SER A 232 12.07 0.76 9.29
CA SER A 232 12.65 2.01 9.79
C SER A 232 13.88 2.48 9.01
N ARG A 233 14.49 1.60 8.21
CA ARG A 233 15.61 1.94 7.31
C ARG A 233 15.18 2.72 6.06
N PHE A 234 13.87 2.77 5.77
CA PHE A 234 13.33 3.57 4.66
C PHE A 234 13.04 5.00 5.16
N LYS A 235 13.87 5.97 4.77
CA LYS A 235 13.67 7.38 5.16
C LYS A 235 12.38 7.99 4.62
N SER A 236 11.84 7.43 3.56
CA SER A 236 10.53 7.79 3.02
C SER A 236 9.36 7.37 3.90
N LEU A 237 9.57 6.48 4.89
CA LEU A 237 8.54 5.99 5.81
C LEU A 237 8.75 6.57 7.21
N PHE A 238 7.66 6.97 7.84
CA PHE A 238 7.61 7.24 9.28
C PHE A 238 7.10 5.97 9.98
N VAL A 239 7.97 5.28 10.70
CA VAL A 239 7.65 4.01 11.36
C VAL A 239 7.46 4.25 12.85
N ILE A 240 6.33 3.83 13.38
CA ILE A 240 6.02 3.94 14.81
C ILE A 240 6.91 3.00 15.61
N ALA A 241 7.43 3.52 16.74
CA ALA A 241 8.25 2.74 17.66
C ALA A 241 7.50 1.52 18.19
N ARG A 242 8.22 0.39 18.34
CA ARG A 242 7.71 -0.89 18.84
C ARG A 242 6.83 -0.75 20.09
N ASN A 243 7.30 -0.02 21.09
CA ASN A 243 6.59 0.10 22.37
C ASN A 243 5.17 0.69 22.21
N SER A 244 4.99 1.66 21.31
CA SER A 244 3.68 2.25 21.04
C SER A 244 2.74 1.26 20.33
N SER A 245 3.24 0.51 19.34
CA SER A 245 2.46 -0.51 18.63
C SER A 245 2.11 -1.69 19.55
N PHE A 246 3.02 -2.08 20.44
CA PHE A 246 2.83 -3.22 21.35
C PHE A 246 1.84 -2.96 22.50
N SER A 247 1.44 -1.70 22.73
CA SER A 247 0.34 -1.37 23.64
C SER A 247 -1.03 -1.95 23.21
N TYR A 248 -1.14 -2.40 21.95
CA TYR A 248 -2.34 -3.03 21.37
C TYR A 248 -2.36 -4.57 21.50
N ARG A 249 -1.36 -5.16 22.14
CA ARG A 249 -1.29 -6.63 22.34
C ARG A 249 -2.55 -7.18 23.03
N GLY A 250 -3.13 -8.23 22.46
CA GLY A 250 -4.27 -8.94 23.02
C GLY A 250 -5.59 -8.17 23.03
N LYS A 251 -5.65 -7.00 22.40
CA LYS A 251 -6.88 -6.23 22.26
C LYS A 251 -7.59 -6.58 20.95
N ALA A 252 -8.93 -6.53 20.96
CA ALA A 252 -9.69 -6.48 19.72
C ALA A 252 -9.42 -5.14 19.04
N ILE A 253 -8.84 -5.18 17.83
CA ILE A 253 -8.25 -4.01 17.20
C ILE A 253 -9.19 -3.47 16.11
N ASP A 254 -9.65 -2.23 16.28
CA ASP A 254 -10.17 -1.42 15.17
C ASP A 254 -9.00 -0.68 14.51
N ILE A 255 -8.60 -1.11 13.32
CA ILE A 255 -7.46 -0.55 12.59
C ILE A 255 -7.60 0.95 12.35
N LYS A 256 -8.82 1.45 12.08
CA LYS A 256 -9.07 2.89 11.91
C LYS A 256 -8.83 3.67 13.22
N ARG A 257 -9.16 3.07 14.34
CA ARG A 257 -8.89 3.64 15.66
C ARG A 257 -7.39 3.66 15.93
N VAL A 258 -6.68 2.56 15.70
CA VAL A 258 -5.21 2.48 15.83
C VAL A 258 -4.53 3.54 14.97
N GLY A 259 -4.96 3.68 13.71
CA GLY A 259 -4.43 4.70 12.81
C GLY A 259 -4.55 6.12 13.37
N ARG A 260 -5.68 6.46 13.97
CA ARG A 260 -5.90 7.77 14.63
C ARG A 260 -5.06 7.93 15.91
N GLU A 261 -5.08 6.93 16.79
CA GLU A 261 -4.37 6.99 18.08
C GLU A 261 -2.85 7.06 17.93
N LEU A 262 -2.30 6.37 16.92
CA LEU A 262 -0.87 6.38 16.61
C LEU A 262 -0.46 7.47 15.59
N GLY A 263 -1.42 8.17 14.97
CA GLY A 263 -1.15 9.13 13.91
C GLY A 263 -0.56 8.47 12.66
N VAL A 264 -0.99 7.26 12.32
CA VAL A 264 -0.46 6.52 11.16
C VAL A 264 -1.50 6.29 10.08
N ARG A 265 -1.02 6.26 8.84
CA ARG A 265 -1.85 5.98 7.67
C ARG A 265 -1.95 4.51 7.36
N TYR A 266 -0.89 3.76 7.61
CA TYR A 266 -0.81 2.34 7.32
C TYR A 266 -0.61 1.53 8.59
N VAL A 267 -1.23 0.36 8.64
CA VAL A 267 -1.08 -0.61 9.71
C VAL A 267 -0.74 -1.96 9.11
N LEU A 268 0.32 -2.57 9.62
CA LEU A 268 0.68 -3.95 9.34
C LEU A 268 0.25 -4.80 10.52
N GLU A 269 -0.51 -5.83 10.25
CA GLU A 269 -0.86 -6.84 11.25
C GLU A 269 -0.56 -8.24 10.72
N GLY A 270 -0.42 -9.19 11.63
CA GLY A 270 -0.13 -10.56 11.25
C GLY A 270 -0.50 -11.57 12.32
N SER A 271 -0.40 -12.83 11.94
CA SER A 271 -0.61 -13.95 12.84
C SER A 271 0.38 -15.07 12.59
N VAL A 272 0.74 -15.78 13.65
CA VAL A 272 1.60 -16.94 13.63
C VAL A 272 0.81 -18.17 14.08
N ARG A 273 0.88 -19.25 13.33
CA ARG A 273 0.25 -20.53 13.63
C ARG A 273 1.26 -21.67 13.48
N LYS A 274 1.45 -22.43 14.54
CA LYS A 274 2.24 -23.68 14.54
C LYS A 274 1.32 -24.89 14.41
N ALA A 275 1.69 -25.82 13.55
CA ALA A 275 1.03 -27.11 13.40
C ALA A 275 2.11 -28.21 13.27
N GLY A 276 2.40 -28.87 14.37
CA GLY A 276 3.52 -29.83 14.46
C GLY A 276 4.88 -29.14 14.22
N ARG A 277 5.59 -29.53 13.16
CA ARG A 277 6.89 -28.94 12.75
C ARG A 277 6.76 -27.82 11.71
N ARG A 278 5.55 -27.41 11.35
CA ARG A 278 5.30 -26.34 10.37
C ARG A 278 4.85 -25.07 11.05
N LEU A 279 5.45 -23.98 10.63
CA LEU A 279 5.03 -22.62 10.96
C LEU A 279 4.30 -22.01 9.76
N ARG A 280 3.24 -21.28 10.05
CA ARG A 280 2.51 -20.47 9.08
C ARG A 280 2.40 -19.05 9.62
N ILE A 281 2.83 -18.10 8.81
CA ILE A 281 2.72 -16.67 9.11
C ILE A 281 1.80 -16.06 8.07
N ALA A 282 0.76 -15.36 8.50
CA ALA A 282 -0.08 -14.55 7.63
C ALA A 282 0.13 -13.08 7.98
N VAL A 283 0.30 -12.23 6.98
CA VAL A 283 0.58 -10.81 7.15
C VAL A 283 -0.32 -10.01 6.21
N GLN A 284 -0.81 -8.86 6.67
CA GLN A 284 -1.61 -7.95 5.85
C GLN A 284 -1.31 -6.48 6.14
N LEU A 285 -1.29 -5.69 5.07
CA LEU A 285 -1.12 -4.24 5.10
C LEU A 285 -2.47 -3.58 4.83
N ILE A 286 -2.85 -2.66 5.71
CA ILE A 286 -4.16 -2.02 5.69
C ILE A 286 -3.98 -0.50 5.69
N ASP A 287 -4.71 0.19 4.82
CA ASP A 287 -4.88 1.65 4.91
C ASP A 287 -5.79 1.97 6.10
N ALA A 288 -5.24 2.56 7.15
CA ALA A 288 -5.95 2.82 8.38
C ALA A 288 -7.01 3.93 8.27
N VAL A 289 -6.95 4.76 7.22
CA VAL A 289 -7.95 5.81 6.98
C VAL A 289 -9.21 5.20 6.37
N SER A 290 -9.04 4.42 5.31
CA SER A 290 -10.17 3.78 4.60
C SER A 290 -10.59 2.44 5.21
N GLY A 291 -9.66 1.71 5.84
CA GLY A 291 -9.82 0.33 6.27
C GLY A 291 -9.61 -0.69 5.13
N ALA A 292 -9.12 -0.23 3.97
CA ALA A 292 -8.91 -1.10 2.82
C ALA A 292 -7.63 -1.92 2.97
N HIS A 293 -7.69 -3.22 2.63
CA HIS A 293 -6.52 -4.07 2.55
C HIS A 293 -5.75 -3.73 1.26
N ILE A 294 -4.48 -3.32 1.43
CA ILE A 294 -3.59 -2.99 0.32
C ILE A 294 -2.87 -4.26 -0.16
N TRP A 295 -2.53 -5.13 0.80
CA TRP A 295 -1.83 -6.37 0.54
C TRP A 295 -2.05 -7.38 1.65
N ALA A 296 -2.05 -8.67 1.29
CA ALA A 296 -2.00 -9.77 2.23
C ALA A 296 -1.23 -10.93 1.60
N ASP A 297 -0.45 -11.64 2.41
CA ASP A 297 0.28 -12.82 1.97
C ASP A 297 0.46 -13.82 3.11
N ARG A 298 0.91 -15.03 2.76
CA ARG A 298 1.09 -16.13 3.68
C ARG A 298 2.39 -16.87 3.40
N PHE A 299 3.17 -17.10 4.46
CA PHE A 299 4.44 -17.78 4.42
C PHE A 299 4.36 -19.08 5.21
N ASP A 300 4.80 -20.18 4.61
CA ASP A 300 4.84 -21.50 5.24
C ASP A 300 6.32 -21.93 5.34
N GLY A 301 6.77 -22.33 6.54
CA GLY A 301 8.14 -22.76 6.81
C GLY A 301 8.23 -23.93 7.80
N ALA A 302 9.44 -24.44 7.96
CA ALA A 302 9.75 -25.51 8.92
C ALA A 302 10.37 -24.95 10.20
N LEU A 303 10.17 -25.64 11.32
CA LEU A 303 10.67 -25.21 12.63
C LEU A 303 12.19 -25.50 12.84
N GLU A 304 12.84 -26.12 11.86
CA GLU A 304 14.23 -26.61 11.98
C GLU A 304 15.25 -25.47 11.94
N ASP A 305 14.92 -24.36 11.23
CA ASP A 305 15.72 -23.15 11.22
C ASP A 305 14.80 -21.91 11.35
N VAL A 306 14.41 -21.63 12.60
CA VAL A 306 13.45 -20.59 12.94
C VAL A 306 13.97 -19.21 12.60
N PHE A 307 15.28 -18.96 12.79
CA PHE A 307 15.88 -17.65 12.53
C PHE A 307 16.03 -17.39 11.04
N GLU A 308 16.48 -18.39 10.25
CA GLU A 308 16.56 -18.25 8.79
C GLU A 308 15.17 -18.00 8.19
N PHE A 309 14.16 -18.71 8.68
CA PHE A 309 12.77 -18.48 8.23
C PHE A 309 12.24 -17.09 8.65
N GLN A 310 12.62 -16.60 9.83
CA GLN A 310 12.28 -15.26 10.31
C GLN A 310 12.90 -14.18 9.41
N ASP A 311 14.18 -14.31 9.08
CA ASP A 311 14.89 -13.40 8.18
C ASP A 311 14.27 -13.41 6.77
N GLU A 312 14.00 -14.61 6.22
CA GLU A 312 13.38 -14.76 4.90
C GLU A 312 11.99 -14.09 4.85
N VAL A 313 11.15 -14.31 5.87
CA VAL A 313 9.82 -13.70 5.93
C VAL A 313 9.92 -12.18 6.08
N THR A 314 10.84 -11.69 6.93
CA THR A 314 11.08 -10.25 7.12
C THR A 314 11.49 -9.60 5.81
N GLU A 315 12.44 -10.18 5.07
CA GLU A 315 12.89 -9.67 3.76
C GLU A 315 11.74 -9.62 2.76
N LYS A 316 10.96 -10.70 2.65
CA LYS A 316 9.80 -10.79 1.73
C LYS A 316 8.69 -9.80 2.09
N VAL A 317 8.36 -9.67 3.38
CA VAL A 317 7.33 -8.74 3.85
C VAL A 317 7.73 -7.30 3.59
N VAL A 318 8.95 -6.93 3.94
CA VAL A 318 9.46 -5.56 3.77
C VAL A 318 9.59 -5.21 2.29
N GLY A 319 10.13 -6.12 1.48
CA GLY A 319 10.20 -5.97 0.03
C GLY A 319 8.83 -5.83 -0.64
N ALA A 320 7.81 -6.50 -0.11
CA ALA A 320 6.44 -6.36 -0.60
C ALA A 320 5.77 -5.05 -0.16
N ILE A 321 6.05 -4.54 1.05
CA ILE A 321 5.36 -3.39 1.64
C ILE A 321 5.84 -2.07 1.04
N ALA A 322 7.16 -1.84 0.98
CA ALA A 322 7.72 -0.55 0.59
C ALA A 322 7.22 -0.08 -0.78
N PRO A 323 7.26 -0.88 -1.87
CA PRO A 323 6.73 -0.46 -3.17
C PRO A 323 5.21 -0.26 -3.17
N ARG A 324 4.46 -1.00 -2.33
CA ARG A 324 2.99 -0.87 -2.26
C ARG A 324 2.55 0.38 -1.53
N VAL A 325 3.24 0.74 -0.45
CA VAL A 325 3.03 2.02 0.24
C VAL A 325 3.36 3.17 -0.69
N GLU A 326 4.48 3.11 -1.40
CA GLU A 326 4.86 4.11 -2.40
C GLU A 326 3.78 4.27 -3.48
N ARG A 327 3.28 3.17 -4.07
CA ARG A 327 2.18 3.20 -5.05
C ARG A 327 0.89 3.78 -4.48
N ALA A 328 0.53 3.44 -3.24
CA ALA A 328 -0.66 3.99 -2.59
C ALA A 328 -0.54 5.50 -2.37
N GLU A 329 0.64 5.99 -1.97
CA GLU A 329 0.93 7.41 -1.81
C GLU A 329 0.95 8.16 -3.15
N ILE A 330 1.49 7.55 -4.19
CA ILE A 330 1.43 8.07 -5.57
C ILE A 330 -0.02 8.32 -5.99
N VAL A 331 -0.90 7.32 -5.85
CA VAL A 331 -2.34 7.46 -6.18
C VAL A 331 -2.99 8.57 -5.35
N ARG A 332 -2.58 8.72 -4.09
CA ARG A 332 -3.08 9.77 -3.21
C ARG A 332 -2.60 11.16 -3.65
N ALA A 333 -1.33 11.31 -3.99
CA ALA A 333 -0.76 12.58 -4.45
C ALA A 333 -1.48 13.12 -5.71
N TRP A 334 -1.87 12.22 -6.61
CA TRP A 334 -2.65 12.59 -7.80
C TRP A 334 -4.07 13.10 -7.49
N ARG A 335 -4.65 12.70 -6.37
CA ARG A 335 -5.99 13.14 -5.95
C ARG A 335 -5.99 14.49 -5.24
N ARG A 336 -4.81 15.01 -4.84
CA ARG A 336 -4.67 16.32 -4.20
C ARG A 336 -4.72 17.45 -5.23
N PRO A 337 -5.40 18.59 -4.92
CA PRO A 337 -5.39 19.77 -5.80
C PRO A 337 -3.95 20.32 -5.97
N PRO A 338 -3.56 20.77 -7.18
CA PRO A 338 -2.21 21.27 -7.46
C PRO A 338 -1.76 22.47 -6.61
N ARG A 339 -2.67 23.13 -5.91
CA ARG A 339 -2.40 24.36 -5.14
C ARG A 339 -1.74 24.13 -3.76
N ASN A 340 -1.75 22.88 -3.27
CA ASN A 340 -1.15 22.48 -1.97
C ASN A 340 -0.09 21.39 -2.15
N THR A 341 0.82 21.54 -3.10
CA THR A 341 1.86 20.57 -3.39
C THR A 341 3.08 20.85 -2.51
N ASP A 342 3.39 19.98 -1.59
CA ASP A 342 4.65 19.96 -0.82
C ASP A 342 5.79 19.29 -1.60
N ALA A 343 6.99 19.28 -1.04
CA ALA A 343 8.16 18.65 -1.65
C ALA A 343 7.95 17.15 -1.89
N TYR A 344 7.29 16.47 -0.95
CA TYR A 344 6.99 15.04 -1.05
C TYR A 344 5.96 14.74 -2.15
N ASP A 345 4.91 15.54 -2.30
CA ASP A 345 3.95 15.39 -3.40
C ASP A 345 4.62 15.60 -4.77
N CYS A 346 5.56 16.56 -4.89
CA CYS A 346 6.35 16.75 -6.11
C CYS A 346 7.20 15.51 -6.42
N TYR A 347 7.87 14.95 -5.40
CA TYR A 347 8.67 13.74 -5.52
C TYR A 347 7.84 12.56 -6.01
N LEU A 348 6.70 12.26 -5.37
CA LEU A 348 5.81 11.17 -5.75
C LEU A 348 5.27 11.31 -7.19
N ARG A 349 4.88 12.52 -7.59
CA ARG A 349 4.46 12.79 -8.97
C ARG A 349 5.60 12.59 -9.97
N GLY A 350 6.83 12.97 -9.59
CA GLY A 350 8.02 12.71 -10.39
C GLY A 350 8.23 11.22 -10.63
N LEU A 351 8.09 10.39 -9.60
CA LEU A 351 8.19 8.93 -9.72
C LEU A 351 7.20 8.33 -10.74
N THR A 352 5.99 8.89 -10.84
CA THR A 352 5.00 8.39 -11.81
C THR A 352 5.38 8.66 -13.25
N CYS A 353 6.06 9.78 -13.50
CA CYS A 353 6.50 10.14 -14.85
C CYS A 353 7.59 9.20 -15.39
N LEU A 354 8.21 8.39 -14.52
CA LEU A 354 9.21 7.39 -14.91
C LEU A 354 8.62 6.09 -15.46
N SER A 355 7.29 5.93 -15.49
CA SER A 355 6.65 4.71 -16.00
C SER A 355 5.44 5.06 -16.93
N PRO A 356 5.54 4.80 -18.25
CA PRO A 356 6.70 4.22 -18.95
C PRO A 356 7.88 5.19 -19.03
N MET A 357 9.10 4.65 -19.10
CA MET A 357 10.32 5.45 -19.20
C MET A 357 10.47 6.00 -20.62
N THR A 358 10.09 7.25 -20.79
CA THR A 358 10.19 8.01 -22.07
C THR A 358 10.98 9.30 -21.86
N VAL A 359 11.47 9.92 -22.91
CA VAL A 359 12.19 11.18 -22.84
C VAL A 359 11.32 12.26 -22.20
N ASP A 360 10.08 12.41 -22.65
CA ASP A 360 9.12 13.38 -22.09
C ASP A 360 8.82 13.10 -20.62
N GLY A 361 8.68 11.81 -20.25
CA GLY A 361 8.46 11.40 -18.87
C GLY A 361 9.64 11.76 -17.96
N LEU A 362 10.88 11.53 -18.44
CA LEU A 362 12.10 11.91 -17.73
C LEU A 362 12.23 13.43 -17.55
N GLU A 363 11.86 14.23 -18.55
CA GLU A 363 11.87 15.70 -18.45
C GLU A 363 10.84 16.22 -17.44
N GLN A 364 9.62 15.68 -17.48
CA GLN A 364 8.58 16.01 -16.51
C GLN A 364 8.99 15.60 -15.09
N ALA A 365 9.56 14.40 -14.93
CA ALA A 365 10.07 13.92 -13.63
C ALA A 365 11.18 14.83 -13.10
N LEU A 366 12.15 15.19 -13.94
CA LEU A 366 13.25 16.09 -13.59
C LEU A 366 12.74 17.46 -13.11
N GLY A 367 11.75 18.03 -13.82
CA GLY A 367 11.10 19.28 -13.39
C GLY A 367 10.44 19.18 -12.03
N LEU A 368 9.79 18.05 -11.72
CA LEU A 368 9.15 17.78 -10.44
C LEU A 368 10.16 17.54 -9.31
N PHE A 369 11.25 16.81 -9.56
CA PHE A 369 12.32 16.62 -8.56
C PHE A 369 13.07 17.93 -8.29
N THR A 370 13.32 18.73 -9.31
CA THR A 370 13.90 20.09 -9.14
C THR A 370 12.99 20.98 -8.30
N LYS A 371 11.67 20.91 -8.51
CA LYS A 371 10.70 21.63 -7.68
C LYS A 371 10.69 21.11 -6.24
N ALA A 372 10.80 19.78 -6.05
CA ALA A 372 10.88 19.18 -4.71
C ALA A 372 12.10 19.70 -3.94
N THR A 373 13.28 19.76 -4.57
CA THR A 373 14.50 20.29 -3.95
C THR A 373 14.47 21.80 -3.71
N ALA A 374 13.69 22.55 -4.50
CA ALA A 374 13.47 23.99 -4.26
C ALA A 374 12.55 24.23 -3.06
N LEU A 375 11.57 23.35 -2.81
CA LEU A 375 10.66 23.42 -1.66
C LEU A 375 11.31 22.91 -0.37
N ASP A 376 12.14 21.88 -0.48
CA ASP A 376 12.91 21.29 0.61
C ASP A 376 14.35 21.04 0.16
N PRO A 377 15.30 21.96 0.44
CA PRO A 377 16.69 21.83 0.05
C PRO A 377 17.45 20.66 0.71
N ASP A 378 16.90 20.07 1.74
CA ASP A 378 17.48 18.91 2.44
C ASP A 378 16.86 17.57 1.98
N TYR A 379 15.97 17.60 0.98
CA TYR A 379 15.34 16.39 0.45
C TYR A 379 16.28 15.60 -0.47
N ALA A 380 17.15 14.83 0.12
CA ALA A 380 18.23 14.11 -0.55
C ALA A 380 17.76 13.15 -1.67
N SER A 381 16.71 12.35 -1.43
CA SER A 381 16.17 11.42 -2.44
C SER A 381 15.76 12.13 -3.73
N ALA A 382 15.28 13.38 -3.66
CA ALA A 382 14.90 14.13 -4.86
C ALA A 382 16.12 14.53 -5.72
N TYR A 383 17.27 14.84 -5.09
CA TYR A 383 18.52 15.04 -5.82
C TYR A 383 18.99 13.76 -6.51
N GLY A 384 18.94 12.60 -5.80
CA GLY A 384 19.27 11.29 -6.37
C GLY A 384 18.41 10.96 -7.59
N MET A 385 17.09 11.19 -7.49
CA MET A 385 16.17 10.95 -8.61
C MET A 385 16.35 11.94 -9.78
N ALA A 386 16.78 13.17 -9.52
CA ALA A 386 17.18 14.10 -10.58
C ALA A 386 18.41 13.58 -11.34
N MET A 387 19.41 13.05 -10.62
CA MET A 387 20.57 12.36 -11.24
C MET A 387 20.15 11.15 -12.07
N HIS A 388 19.22 10.35 -11.57
CA HIS A 388 18.60 9.24 -12.31
C HIS A 388 18.00 9.72 -13.65
N CYS A 389 17.22 10.81 -13.64
CA CYS A 389 16.63 11.36 -14.87
C CYS A 389 17.68 11.78 -15.88
N HIS A 390 18.73 12.48 -15.45
CA HIS A 390 19.81 12.90 -16.33
C HIS A 390 20.53 11.71 -16.97
N ALA A 391 20.83 10.68 -16.19
CA ALA A 391 21.55 9.51 -16.68
C ALA A 391 20.71 8.63 -17.62
N HIS A 392 19.42 8.38 -17.31
CA HIS A 392 18.55 7.62 -18.21
C HIS A 392 18.16 8.37 -19.48
N ARG A 393 18.07 9.69 -19.42
CA ARG A 393 17.87 10.48 -20.63
C ARG A 393 19.06 10.36 -21.59
N PHE A 394 20.29 10.34 -21.08
CA PHE A 394 21.46 10.07 -21.88
C PHE A 394 21.38 8.68 -22.56
N ASP A 395 20.93 7.64 -21.83
CA ASP A 395 20.76 6.29 -22.38
C ASP A 395 19.72 6.22 -23.51
N LEU A 396 18.64 7.02 -23.42
CA LEU A 396 17.57 7.05 -24.43
C LEU A 396 17.89 7.93 -25.66
N LEU A 397 18.73 8.96 -25.53
CA LEU A 397 18.99 9.98 -26.56
C LEU A 397 20.42 9.98 -27.10
N LEU A 398 21.17 8.90 -26.92
CA LEU A 398 22.59 8.80 -27.31
C LEU A 398 22.90 9.33 -28.73
N ALA A 399 22.01 9.13 -29.69
CA ALA A 399 22.22 9.54 -31.09
C ALA A 399 22.03 11.06 -31.32
N GLU A 400 21.32 11.77 -30.44
CA GLU A 400 20.93 13.17 -30.62
C GLU A 400 21.63 14.13 -29.65
N GLU A 401 22.47 13.62 -28.72
CA GLU A 401 22.95 14.43 -27.62
C GLU A 401 24.19 15.26 -27.95
N THR A 402 23.95 16.55 -28.16
CA THR A 402 25.01 17.58 -28.34
C THR A 402 25.51 18.15 -27.01
N ASP A 403 24.98 17.72 -25.85
CA ASP A 403 25.17 18.42 -24.57
C ASP A 403 25.62 17.51 -23.40
N LEU A 404 26.47 16.53 -23.71
CA LEU A 404 27.03 15.61 -22.71
C LEU A 404 27.81 16.33 -21.61
N GLU A 405 28.55 17.40 -21.97
CA GLU A 405 29.33 18.18 -21.01
C GLU A 405 28.43 18.90 -19.99
N HIS A 406 27.34 19.50 -20.46
CA HIS A 406 26.36 20.13 -19.58
C HIS A 406 25.76 19.11 -18.57
N ARG A 407 25.41 17.90 -19.03
CA ARG A 407 24.87 16.85 -18.15
C ARG A 407 25.88 16.37 -17.13
N ARG A 408 27.13 16.20 -17.52
CA ARG A 408 28.21 15.85 -16.58
C ARG A 408 28.37 16.92 -15.51
N ASN A 409 28.27 18.19 -15.89
CA ASN A 409 28.31 19.31 -14.95
C ASN A 409 27.12 19.29 -13.99
N GLU A 410 25.89 19.03 -14.48
CA GLU A 410 24.71 18.90 -13.64
C GLU A 410 24.79 17.69 -12.70
N ILE A 411 25.24 16.51 -13.17
CA ILE A 411 25.48 15.35 -12.30
C ILE A 411 26.51 15.70 -11.22
N SER A 412 27.61 16.37 -11.57
CA SER A 412 28.62 16.79 -10.60
C SER A 412 28.05 17.73 -9.54
N ARG A 413 27.22 18.69 -9.95
CA ARG A 413 26.54 19.62 -9.04
C ARG A 413 25.54 18.90 -8.12
N LEU A 414 24.70 18.04 -8.68
CA LEU A 414 23.72 17.27 -7.91
C LEU A 414 24.39 16.29 -6.93
N TRP A 415 25.50 15.66 -7.35
CA TRP A 415 26.28 14.78 -6.47
C TRP A 415 26.85 15.55 -5.27
N GLN A 416 27.36 16.78 -5.46
CA GLN A 416 27.78 17.62 -4.32
C GLN A 416 26.64 17.87 -3.33
N MET A 417 25.41 18.02 -3.84
CA MET A 417 24.23 18.15 -2.97
C MET A 417 23.93 16.85 -2.22
N VAL A 418 23.93 15.70 -2.90
CA VAL A 418 23.77 14.38 -2.25
C VAL A 418 24.87 14.15 -1.20
N ALA A 419 26.12 14.48 -1.49
CA ALA A 419 27.21 14.37 -0.54
C ALA A 419 27.03 15.26 0.70
N ARG A 420 26.34 16.39 0.56
CA ARG A 420 26.07 17.32 1.67
C ARG A 420 24.90 16.89 2.53
N VAL A 421 23.77 16.49 1.93
CA VAL A 421 22.50 16.26 2.66
C VAL A 421 22.04 14.81 2.63
N GLY A 422 22.67 13.93 1.86
CA GLY A 422 22.21 12.58 1.58
C GLY A 422 23.07 11.46 2.20
N GLN A 423 24.02 11.76 3.10
CA GLN A 423 24.96 10.77 3.63
C GLN A 423 24.31 9.59 4.36
N ASP A 424 23.06 9.74 4.77
CA ASP A 424 22.26 8.74 5.46
C ASP A 424 20.95 8.41 4.71
N ASP A 425 20.87 8.76 3.40
CA ASP A 425 19.74 8.46 2.51
C ASP A 425 20.15 7.41 1.46
N GLY A 426 19.75 6.14 1.69
CA GLY A 426 20.09 5.04 0.81
C GLY A 426 19.57 5.19 -0.62
N VAL A 427 18.40 5.84 -0.83
CA VAL A 427 17.86 6.11 -2.18
C VAL A 427 18.74 7.11 -2.91
N ALA A 428 19.04 8.25 -2.26
CA ALA A 428 19.89 9.28 -2.85
C ALA A 428 21.27 8.73 -3.23
N LEU A 429 21.90 7.98 -2.33
CA LEU A 429 23.22 7.39 -2.56
C LEU A 429 23.20 6.31 -3.66
N GLY A 430 22.15 5.46 -3.69
CA GLY A 430 22.00 4.38 -4.68
C GLY A 430 21.82 4.91 -6.10
N GLU A 431 20.99 5.94 -6.29
CA GLU A 431 20.79 6.56 -7.59
C GLU A 431 22.00 7.41 -8.02
N ALA A 432 22.64 8.10 -7.07
CA ALA A 432 23.88 8.82 -7.34
C ALA A 432 25.00 7.88 -7.77
N ALA A 433 25.14 6.71 -7.15
CA ALA A 433 26.16 5.73 -7.49
C ALA A 433 26.10 5.31 -8.97
N TRP A 434 24.91 5.00 -9.46
CA TRP A 434 24.72 4.62 -10.86
C TRP A 434 25.03 5.78 -11.82
N ALA A 435 24.52 6.99 -11.53
CA ALA A 435 24.74 8.16 -12.37
C ALA A 435 26.24 8.59 -12.41
N VAL A 436 26.93 8.55 -11.27
CA VAL A 436 28.37 8.84 -11.15
C VAL A 436 29.19 7.82 -11.93
N ALA A 437 28.87 6.52 -11.81
CA ALA A 437 29.52 5.48 -12.59
C ALA A 437 29.32 5.72 -14.09
N TYR A 438 28.07 5.88 -14.51
CA TYR A 438 27.68 5.88 -15.93
C TYR A 438 28.11 7.15 -16.68
N LEU A 439 27.89 8.34 -16.11
CA LEU A 439 28.17 9.62 -16.78
C LEU A 439 29.53 10.22 -16.44
N LEU A 440 30.01 10.06 -15.20
CA LEU A 440 31.32 10.59 -14.80
C LEU A 440 32.44 9.56 -14.95
N HIS A 441 32.12 8.30 -15.23
CA HIS A 441 33.03 7.16 -15.33
C HIS A 441 33.87 6.94 -14.06
N ASP A 442 33.38 7.39 -12.88
CA ASP A 442 34.05 7.21 -11.61
C ASP A 442 33.47 5.99 -10.86
N LEU A 443 33.97 4.81 -11.21
CA LEU A 443 33.60 3.54 -10.55
C LEU A 443 34.07 3.45 -9.09
N SER A 444 35.11 4.19 -8.71
CA SER A 444 35.61 4.18 -7.34
C SER A 444 34.63 4.85 -6.38
N SER A 445 34.22 6.07 -6.71
CA SER A 445 33.21 6.78 -5.93
C SER A 445 31.85 6.08 -5.98
N ALA A 446 31.45 5.56 -7.16
CA ALA A 446 30.21 4.82 -7.31
C ALA A 446 30.16 3.57 -6.41
N ARG A 447 31.28 2.85 -6.27
CA ARG A 447 31.37 1.68 -5.37
C ARG A 447 31.16 2.08 -3.92
N GLN A 448 31.82 3.14 -3.45
CA GLN A 448 31.63 3.64 -2.09
C GLN A 448 30.19 4.07 -1.81
N LEU A 449 29.56 4.76 -2.76
CA LEU A 449 28.19 5.23 -2.64
C LEU A 449 27.20 4.06 -2.57
N ILE A 450 27.36 3.05 -3.44
CA ILE A 450 26.43 1.92 -3.49
C ILE A 450 26.58 1.01 -2.27
N ASP A 451 27.83 0.77 -1.81
CA ASP A 451 28.07 0.00 -0.59
C ASP A 451 27.42 0.70 0.61
N ARG A 452 27.60 2.03 0.71
CA ARG A 452 26.98 2.81 1.78
C ARG A 452 25.45 2.80 1.69
N ALA A 453 24.86 2.88 0.50
CA ALA A 453 23.41 2.77 0.31
C ALA A 453 22.87 1.43 0.83
N LEU A 454 23.55 0.33 0.52
CA LEU A 454 23.17 -1.02 0.93
C LEU A 454 23.42 -1.28 2.42
N GLU A 455 24.46 -0.67 3.03
CA GLU A 455 24.64 -0.68 4.49
C GLU A 455 23.48 0.02 5.22
N LEU A 456 23.07 1.19 4.72
CA LEU A 456 21.96 1.95 5.30
C LEU A 456 20.63 1.22 5.18
N ASN A 457 20.37 0.65 4.00
CA ASN A 457 19.14 -0.08 3.75
C ASN A 457 19.34 -1.26 2.79
N PRO A 458 19.61 -2.46 3.31
CA PRO A 458 19.78 -3.67 2.50
C PRO A 458 18.49 -4.15 1.80
N ASN A 459 17.33 -3.49 2.04
CA ASN A 459 16.05 -3.81 1.41
C ASN A 459 15.69 -2.87 0.24
N LEU A 460 16.64 -2.05 -0.23
CA LEU A 460 16.45 -1.21 -1.41
C LEU A 460 16.69 -1.99 -2.69
N ALA A 461 15.61 -2.39 -3.39
CA ALA A 461 15.70 -3.12 -4.66
C ALA A 461 16.47 -2.33 -5.72
N SER A 462 16.27 -0.99 -5.82
CA SER A 462 16.98 -0.15 -6.79
C SER A 462 18.49 -0.10 -6.54
N ALA A 463 18.92 -0.06 -5.27
CA ALA A 463 20.33 -0.06 -4.94
C ALA A 463 20.99 -1.40 -5.33
N TRP A 464 20.33 -2.54 -5.11
CA TRP A 464 20.83 -3.84 -5.56
C TRP A 464 20.91 -3.92 -7.09
N ALA A 465 19.94 -3.37 -7.81
CA ALA A 465 19.94 -3.31 -9.28
C ALA A 465 21.10 -2.44 -9.80
N ASN A 466 21.31 -1.26 -9.21
CA ASN A 466 22.41 -0.36 -9.56
C ASN A 466 23.77 -0.98 -9.23
N SER A 467 23.88 -1.71 -8.10
CA SER A 467 25.07 -2.49 -7.76
C SER A 467 25.36 -3.60 -8.78
N GLY A 468 24.32 -4.22 -9.35
CA GLY A 468 24.45 -5.16 -10.44
C GLY A 468 25.18 -4.57 -11.65
N TRP A 469 24.77 -3.39 -12.11
CA TRP A 469 25.45 -2.68 -13.21
C TRP A 469 26.90 -2.31 -12.86
N ILE A 470 27.15 -1.77 -11.67
CA ILE A 470 28.51 -1.42 -11.22
C ILE A 470 29.41 -2.65 -11.22
N ASN A 471 28.93 -3.81 -10.74
CA ASN A 471 29.67 -5.06 -10.77
C ASN A 471 29.98 -5.54 -12.20
N ILE A 472 29.04 -5.39 -13.17
CA ILE A 472 29.30 -5.71 -14.57
C ILE A 472 30.45 -4.84 -15.10
N TRP A 473 30.41 -3.53 -14.88
CA TRP A 473 31.44 -2.61 -15.36
C TRP A 473 32.80 -2.86 -14.70
N GLN A 474 32.82 -3.28 -13.45
CA GLN A 474 34.04 -3.70 -12.75
C GLN A 474 34.56 -5.08 -13.20
N GLY A 475 33.75 -5.83 -13.96
CA GLY A 475 34.12 -7.14 -14.50
C GLY A 475 33.82 -8.32 -13.57
N TYR A 476 32.80 -8.20 -12.71
CA TYR A 476 32.31 -9.25 -11.80
C TYR A 476 30.87 -9.69 -12.15
N PRO A 477 30.65 -10.36 -13.31
CA PRO A 477 29.30 -10.69 -13.77
C PRO A 477 28.59 -11.71 -12.87
N ASP A 478 29.30 -12.62 -12.21
CA ASP A 478 28.72 -13.57 -11.23
C ASP A 478 28.07 -12.82 -10.06
N LEU A 479 28.81 -11.87 -9.47
CA LEU A 479 28.32 -11.04 -8.38
C LEU A 479 27.16 -10.14 -8.84
N ALA A 480 27.21 -9.68 -10.08
CA ALA A 480 26.11 -8.91 -10.66
C ALA A 480 24.81 -9.73 -10.71
N ILE A 481 24.85 -11.00 -11.10
CA ILE A 481 23.70 -11.89 -11.12
C ILE A 481 23.12 -12.08 -9.72
N GLU A 482 23.98 -12.25 -8.72
CA GLU A 482 23.54 -12.38 -7.32
C GLU A 482 22.79 -11.11 -6.87
N HIS A 483 23.36 -9.92 -7.12
CA HIS A 483 22.78 -8.65 -6.72
C HIS A 483 21.46 -8.36 -7.48
N LEU A 484 21.40 -8.62 -8.77
CA LEU A 484 20.19 -8.48 -9.58
C LEU A 484 19.09 -9.47 -9.14
N GLY A 485 19.47 -10.70 -8.79
CA GLY A 485 18.57 -11.69 -8.21
C GLY A 485 17.99 -11.25 -6.86
N ARG A 486 18.79 -10.55 -6.03
CA ARG A 486 18.30 -9.97 -4.79
C ARG A 486 17.35 -8.80 -5.03
N ALA A 487 17.64 -7.93 -6.00
CA ALA A 487 16.74 -6.86 -6.42
C ALA A 487 15.37 -7.40 -6.86
N GLU A 488 15.34 -8.50 -7.61
CA GLU A 488 14.10 -9.15 -8.06
C GLU A 488 13.29 -9.76 -6.91
N ARG A 489 13.95 -10.36 -5.91
CA ARG A 489 13.27 -10.87 -4.71
C ARG A 489 12.65 -9.75 -3.88
N LEU A 490 13.32 -8.60 -3.76
CA LEU A 490 12.84 -7.46 -2.98
C LEU A 490 11.67 -6.72 -3.66
N ASP A 491 11.62 -6.66 -4.99
CA ASP A 491 10.53 -6.04 -5.75
C ASP A 491 10.12 -6.91 -6.95
N PRO A 492 9.41 -8.02 -6.70
CA PRO A 492 8.97 -8.92 -7.76
C PRO A 492 8.01 -8.22 -8.72
N GLY A 493 8.32 -8.23 -9.99
CA GLY A 493 7.47 -7.67 -11.05
C GLY A 493 7.70 -6.19 -11.36
N SER A 494 8.52 -5.48 -10.62
CA SER A 494 9.03 -4.14 -10.98
C SER A 494 10.33 -4.23 -11.78
N LEU A 495 10.55 -5.32 -12.52
CA LEU A 495 11.72 -5.47 -13.38
C LEU A 495 11.74 -4.35 -14.41
N ARG A 496 12.50 -3.31 -14.10
CA ARG A 496 12.73 -2.17 -14.97
C ARG A 496 13.56 -2.64 -16.17
N LEU A 497 13.42 -1.94 -17.28
CA LEU A 497 14.22 -2.16 -18.49
C LEU A 497 15.71 -2.40 -18.18
N THR A 498 16.27 -1.59 -17.28
CA THR A 498 17.67 -1.65 -16.87
C THR A 498 18.06 -2.97 -16.20
N ASN A 499 17.16 -3.65 -15.46
CA ASN A 499 17.47 -4.91 -14.78
C ASN A 499 17.57 -6.09 -15.74
N PHE A 500 16.68 -6.18 -16.76
CA PHE A 500 16.78 -7.20 -17.81
C PHE A 500 18.04 -7.01 -18.64
N ALA A 501 18.35 -5.76 -19.00
CA ALA A 501 19.55 -5.43 -19.73
C ALA A 501 20.82 -5.80 -18.94
N ALA A 502 20.87 -5.44 -17.65
CA ALA A 502 21.98 -5.80 -16.78
C ALA A 502 22.17 -7.32 -16.69
N MET A 503 21.09 -8.06 -16.45
CA MET A 503 21.15 -9.51 -16.36
C MET A 503 21.60 -10.14 -17.69
N ALA A 504 21.14 -9.61 -18.84
CA ALA A 504 21.57 -10.06 -20.16
C ALA A 504 23.07 -9.82 -20.39
N HIS A 505 23.60 -8.64 -19.98
CA HIS A 505 25.04 -8.36 -20.07
C HIS A 505 25.85 -9.29 -19.17
N ALA A 506 25.42 -9.50 -17.92
CA ALA A 506 26.11 -10.40 -17.00
C ALA A 506 26.19 -11.83 -17.57
N ARG A 507 25.07 -12.38 -18.08
CA ARG A 507 25.01 -13.70 -18.71
C ARG A 507 25.89 -13.79 -19.98
N PHE A 508 25.87 -12.74 -20.81
CA PHE A 508 26.72 -12.67 -21.99
C PHE A 508 28.21 -12.77 -21.65
N PHE A 509 28.67 -12.06 -20.63
CA PHE A 509 30.09 -12.10 -20.22
C PHE A 509 30.48 -13.42 -19.54
N LEU A 510 29.51 -14.19 -19.04
CA LEU A 510 29.70 -15.56 -18.57
C LEU A 510 29.63 -16.62 -19.68
N ASN A 511 29.50 -16.23 -20.94
CA ASN A 511 29.29 -17.09 -22.10
C ASN A 511 27.95 -17.85 -22.12
N GLU A 512 26.97 -17.40 -21.36
CA GLU A 512 25.62 -17.96 -21.28
C GLU A 512 24.71 -17.28 -22.32
N TYR A 513 25.07 -17.37 -23.59
CA TYR A 513 24.51 -16.56 -24.68
C TYR A 513 23.02 -16.80 -24.91
N GLU A 514 22.55 -18.05 -24.80
CA GLU A 514 21.12 -18.39 -24.91
C GLU A 514 20.28 -17.70 -23.83
N GLN A 515 20.78 -17.70 -22.60
CA GLN A 515 20.10 -17.06 -21.49
C GLN A 515 20.10 -15.53 -21.65
N ALA A 516 21.22 -14.97 -22.12
CA ALA A 516 21.35 -13.54 -22.40
C ALA A 516 20.38 -13.10 -23.51
N LEU A 517 20.27 -13.88 -24.60
CA LEU A 517 19.33 -13.64 -25.69
C LEU A 517 17.89 -13.68 -25.20
N GLY A 518 17.52 -14.72 -24.45
CA GLY A 518 16.16 -14.88 -23.92
C GLY A 518 15.73 -13.70 -23.01
N LEU A 519 16.66 -13.13 -22.22
CA LEU A 519 16.42 -11.95 -21.40
C LEU A 519 16.23 -10.69 -22.27
N ALA A 520 17.09 -10.49 -23.28
CA ALA A 520 16.97 -9.38 -24.20
C ALA A 520 15.64 -9.43 -24.99
N GLU A 521 15.24 -10.58 -25.50
CA GLU A 521 13.97 -10.77 -26.20
C GLU A 521 12.76 -10.55 -25.28
N ARG A 522 12.83 -11.00 -24.02
CA ARG A 522 11.76 -10.75 -23.04
C ARG A 522 11.54 -9.26 -22.85
N MET A 523 12.61 -8.48 -22.79
CA MET A 523 12.51 -7.04 -22.67
C MET A 523 12.00 -6.39 -23.94
N LEU A 524 12.48 -6.83 -25.12
CA LEU A 524 12.07 -6.32 -26.43
C LEU A 524 10.58 -6.58 -26.75
N ARG A 525 9.93 -7.53 -26.07
CA ARG A 525 8.47 -7.69 -26.11
C ARG A 525 7.73 -6.57 -25.39
N GLN A 526 8.33 -5.94 -24.39
CA GLN A 526 7.73 -4.83 -23.61
C GLN A 526 8.14 -3.46 -24.16
N SER A 527 9.40 -3.34 -24.59
CA SER A 527 9.99 -2.12 -25.16
C SER A 527 10.74 -2.50 -26.46
N PRO A 528 10.03 -2.51 -27.61
CA PRO A 528 10.59 -3.00 -28.88
C PRO A 528 11.84 -2.27 -29.34
N ASP A 529 11.99 -1.00 -28.98
CA ASP A 529 13.06 -0.12 -29.45
C ASP A 529 14.16 0.11 -28.38
N ALA A 530 14.23 -0.75 -27.35
CA ALA A 530 15.25 -0.65 -26.31
C ALA A 530 16.66 -0.91 -26.88
N HIS A 531 17.40 0.14 -27.18
CA HIS A 531 18.73 0.10 -27.79
C HIS A 531 19.70 -0.87 -27.12
N VAL A 532 19.78 -0.79 -25.77
CA VAL A 532 20.66 -1.64 -24.96
C VAL A 532 20.34 -3.12 -25.14
N CYS A 533 19.04 -3.47 -25.23
CA CYS A 533 18.60 -4.85 -25.44
C CYS A 533 18.73 -5.30 -26.90
N LEU A 534 18.57 -4.40 -27.88
CA LEU A 534 18.87 -4.71 -29.28
C LEU A 534 20.35 -5.04 -29.46
N ARG A 535 21.26 -4.25 -28.86
CA ARG A 535 22.72 -4.48 -28.92
C ARG A 535 23.12 -5.80 -28.27
N ILE A 536 22.74 -6.01 -27.00
CA ILE A 536 23.16 -7.22 -26.27
C ILE A 536 22.49 -8.48 -26.84
N GLY A 537 21.24 -8.37 -27.30
CA GLY A 537 20.53 -9.45 -27.97
C GLY A 537 21.18 -9.85 -29.29
N ALA A 538 21.56 -8.88 -30.13
CA ALA A 538 22.26 -9.14 -31.41
C ALA A 538 23.62 -9.84 -31.17
N ALA A 539 24.42 -9.34 -30.23
CA ALA A 539 25.69 -9.95 -29.87
C ALA A 539 25.52 -11.36 -29.28
N SER A 540 24.51 -11.56 -28.43
CA SER A 540 24.22 -12.86 -27.81
C SER A 540 23.74 -13.88 -28.85
N ALA A 541 22.84 -13.49 -29.75
CA ALA A 541 22.35 -14.34 -30.85
C ALA A 541 23.48 -14.77 -31.78
N ALA A 542 24.40 -13.84 -32.10
CA ALA A 542 25.54 -14.15 -32.95
C ALA A 542 26.47 -15.20 -32.32
N PHE A 543 26.82 -15.05 -31.04
CA PHE A 543 27.63 -16.05 -30.33
C PHE A 543 26.90 -17.37 -30.04
N ALA A 544 25.56 -17.33 -29.91
CA ALA A 544 24.75 -18.54 -29.79
C ALA A 544 24.57 -19.29 -31.13
N GLY A 545 25.02 -18.73 -32.28
CA GLY A 545 24.87 -19.30 -33.61
C GLY A 545 23.53 -19.03 -34.28
N HIS A 546 22.68 -18.20 -33.68
CA HIS A 546 21.37 -17.79 -34.26
C HIS A 546 21.53 -16.59 -35.19
N ILE A 547 22.22 -16.80 -36.31
CA ILE A 547 22.65 -15.72 -37.22
C ILE A 547 21.48 -14.92 -37.78
N ASP A 548 20.39 -15.56 -38.18
CA ASP A 548 19.20 -14.86 -38.68
C ASP A 548 18.58 -13.93 -37.62
N THR A 549 18.52 -14.39 -36.38
CA THR A 549 18.05 -13.57 -35.25
C THR A 549 19.01 -12.41 -35.00
N ALA A 550 20.31 -12.64 -35.00
CA ALA A 550 21.33 -11.61 -34.83
C ALA A 550 21.20 -10.51 -35.90
N HIS A 551 21.07 -10.88 -37.20
CA HIS A 551 20.85 -9.95 -38.29
C HIS A 551 19.53 -9.19 -38.15
N GLY A 552 18.46 -9.86 -37.72
CA GLY A 552 17.16 -9.22 -37.48
C GLY A 552 17.21 -8.16 -36.37
N LEU A 553 17.90 -8.44 -35.24
CA LEU A 553 18.08 -7.49 -34.16
C LEU A 553 19.01 -6.34 -34.55
N ALA A 554 20.08 -6.62 -35.30
CA ALA A 554 20.99 -5.61 -35.84
C ALA A 554 20.27 -4.66 -36.83
N ALA A 555 19.44 -5.18 -37.72
CA ALA A 555 18.64 -4.38 -38.65
C ALA A 555 17.66 -3.46 -37.90
N ARG A 556 17.01 -3.97 -36.85
CA ARG A 556 16.14 -3.15 -35.96
C ARG A 556 16.93 -2.05 -35.26
N LEU A 557 18.12 -2.36 -34.76
CA LEU A 557 18.99 -1.36 -34.12
C LEU A 557 19.33 -0.24 -35.12
N GLN A 558 19.65 -0.57 -36.37
CA GLN A 558 19.96 0.42 -37.40
C GLN A 558 18.75 1.29 -37.81
N ILE A 559 17.51 0.79 -37.61
CA ILE A 559 16.30 1.60 -37.81
C ILE A 559 16.13 2.60 -36.66
N VAL A 560 16.35 2.14 -35.42
CA VAL A 560 16.17 2.95 -34.21
C VAL A 560 17.34 3.94 -34.03
N ASP A 561 18.57 3.51 -34.32
CA ASP A 561 19.78 4.31 -34.30
C ASP A 561 20.60 4.15 -35.60
N PRO A 562 20.30 4.91 -36.67
CA PRO A 562 21.03 4.83 -37.93
C PRO A 562 22.50 5.26 -37.81
N ALA A 563 22.86 6.02 -36.75
CA ALA A 563 24.22 6.50 -36.52
C ALA A 563 25.10 5.49 -35.77
N PHE A 564 24.54 4.40 -35.25
CA PHE A 564 25.30 3.41 -34.50
C PHE A 564 26.39 2.77 -35.36
N ARG A 565 27.62 2.74 -34.81
CA ARG A 565 28.80 2.08 -35.40
C ARG A 565 29.53 1.27 -34.35
N VAL A 566 30.03 0.09 -34.70
CA VAL A 566 30.80 -0.75 -33.75
C VAL A 566 32.09 -0.07 -33.30
N SER A 567 32.74 0.70 -34.17
CA SER A 567 33.93 1.49 -33.81
C SER A 567 33.65 2.57 -32.75
N ARG A 568 32.41 3.00 -32.61
CA ARG A 568 31.97 3.97 -31.61
C ARG A 568 31.33 3.34 -30.36
N LEU A 569 31.40 2.02 -30.24
CA LEU A 569 30.72 1.28 -29.16
C LEU A 569 31.05 1.84 -27.77
N GLY A 570 32.27 2.33 -27.55
CA GLY A 570 32.68 2.94 -26.28
C GLY A 570 31.87 4.19 -25.88
N GLU A 571 31.22 4.88 -26.83
CA GLU A 571 30.36 6.04 -26.53
C GLU A 571 29.00 5.60 -25.97
N TYR A 572 28.60 4.36 -26.25
CA TYR A 572 27.32 3.76 -25.87
C TYR A 572 27.40 2.88 -24.62
N LEU A 573 28.60 2.59 -24.15
CA LEU A 573 28.82 1.72 -23.01
C LEU A 573 29.15 2.50 -21.76
N GLY A 574 28.80 1.92 -20.62
CA GLY A 574 29.32 2.35 -19.34
C GLY A 574 30.85 2.08 -19.22
N PRO A 575 31.45 2.42 -18.09
CA PRO A 575 32.89 2.41 -17.86
C PRO A 575 33.45 1.01 -17.60
N TYR A 576 33.39 0.11 -18.57
CA TYR A 576 33.94 -1.24 -18.44
C TYR A 576 35.44 -1.22 -18.18
N GLN A 577 35.88 -1.79 -17.05
CA GLN A 577 37.27 -1.87 -16.68
C GLN A 577 38.06 -2.95 -17.43
N LYS A 578 37.38 -4.05 -17.85
CA LYS A 578 37.97 -5.12 -18.61
C LYS A 578 37.83 -4.87 -20.12
N SER A 579 38.91 -4.49 -20.80
CA SER A 579 38.92 -4.28 -22.27
C SER A 579 38.43 -5.52 -23.03
N ALA A 580 38.75 -6.72 -22.55
CA ALA A 580 38.31 -7.98 -23.14
C ALA A 580 36.76 -8.10 -23.19
N PHE A 581 36.03 -7.46 -22.29
CA PHE A 581 34.56 -7.44 -22.33
C PHE A 581 34.06 -6.55 -23.47
N VAL A 582 34.66 -5.39 -23.65
CA VAL A 582 34.33 -4.47 -24.73
C VAL A 582 34.65 -5.08 -26.09
N GLU A 583 35.86 -5.70 -26.23
CA GLU A 583 36.30 -6.38 -27.43
C GLU A 583 35.37 -7.54 -27.82
N LYS A 584 35.03 -8.38 -26.85
CA LYS A 584 34.08 -9.49 -27.05
C LYS A 584 32.70 -8.99 -27.47
N TYR A 585 32.22 -7.90 -26.85
CA TYR A 585 30.93 -7.32 -27.20
C TYR A 585 30.95 -6.76 -28.62
N ALA A 586 32.01 -6.03 -28.99
CA ALA A 586 32.21 -5.53 -30.36
C ALA A 586 32.28 -6.66 -31.40
N GLU A 587 32.96 -7.76 -31.09
CA GLU A 587 33.01 -8.94 -31.94
C GLU A 587 31.61 -9.52 -32.20
N GLY A 588 30.80 -9.69 -31.13
CA GLY A 588 29.41 -10.18 -31.30
C GLY A 588 28.56 -9.28 -32.17
N LEU A 589 28.72 -7.95 -32.06
CA LEU A 589 28.01 -6.99 -32.91
C LEU A 589 28.48 -7.02 -34.35
N ARG A 590 29.78 -7.24 -34.63
CA ARG A 590 30.31 -7.47 -35.98
C ARG A 590 29.73 -8.74 -36.62
N LEU A 591 29.73 -9.83 -35.85
CA LEU A 591 29.14 -11.10 -36.26
C LEU A 591 27.65 -10.96 -36.55
N ALA A 592 26.93 -10.08 -35.88
CA ALA A 592 25.54 -9.73 -36.14
C ALA A 592 25.35 -8.82 -37.35
N GLY A 593 26.43 -8.43 -38.06
CA GLY A 593 26.37 -7.63 -39.30
C GLY A 593 26.21 -6.12 -39.09
N LEU A 594 26.52 -5.59 -37.90
CA LEU A 594 26.48 -4.15 -37.67
C LEU A 594 27.70 -3.46 -38.30
N PRO A 595 27.54 -2.21 -38.82
CA PRO A 595 28.63 -1.48 -39.47
C PRO A 595 29.70 -1.02 -38.49
N GLU A 596 30.96 -0.94 -39.00
CA GLU A 596 32.12 -0.39 -38.27
C GLU A 596 31.97 1.12 -37.97
#